data_9a10d89076ebd00f284fbe5cdc3931aa
#
_entry.id   9a10d89076ebd00f284fbe5cdc3931aa
#
_cell.length_a   1.000
_cell.length_b   1.000
_cell.length_c   1.000
_cell.angle_alpha   90.00
_cell.angle_beta   90.00
_cell.angle_gamma   90.00
#
_symmetry.space_group_name_H-M   'P 1'
#
loop_
_entity.id
_entity.type
_entity.pdbx_description
1 polymer ?
#
loop_
_entity_poly.entity_id
_entity_poly.type
_entity_poly.pdbx_seq_one_letter_code
_entity_poly.pdbx_strand_id
1 'polypeptide(L)'
;MEKLYSDGLVRSIGVCNFERSQLEFLLANCSIAPMINQIEHTPLLHDDNLLKYCHEHNIIVMAWAPIMRGNFSDDKILKIAEKHQKTPAQIVLRWNVQLGIVPI
;
A
#
# COMPACT_ATOMS: atom_id res chain seq x y z
N MET A 1 -16.64 2.06 -12.56
CA MET A 1 -15.30 1.45 -12.68
C MET A 1 -15.38 0.04 -13.27
N GLU A 2 -16.22 -0.86 -12.74
CA GLU A 2 -16.40 -2.22 -13.29
C GLU A 2 -16.75 -2.23 -14.78
N LYS A 3 -17.63 -1.32 -15.24
CA LYS A 3 -17.96 -1.18 -16.67
C LYS A 3 -16.71 -0.88 -17.52
N LEU A 4 -15.82 -0.03 -17.09
CA LEU A 4 -14.57 0.27 -17.83
C LEU A 4 -13.67 -0.95 -17.95
N TYR A 5 -13.61 -1.77 -16.90
CA TYR A 5 -12.89 -3.03 -16.92
C TYR A 5 -13.55 -4.05 -17.87
N SER A 6 -14.89 -4.23 -17.77
CA SER A 6 -15.65 -5.12 -18.62
C SER A 6 -15.61 -4.73 -20.11
N ASP A 7 -15.57 -3.44 -20.41
CA ASP A 7 -15.43 -2.90 -21.77
C ASP A 7 -13.97 -2.99 -22.29
N GLY A 8 -13.02 -3.50 -21.49
CA GLY A 8 -11.61 -3.61 -21.86
C GLY A 8 -10.85 -2.28 -21.95
N LEU A 9 -11.43 -1.19 -21.45
CA LEU A 9 -10.81 0.14 -21.49
C LEU A 9 -9.72 0.31 -20.43
N VAL A 10 -9.77 -0.45 -19.34
CA VAL A 10 -8.74 -0.52 -18.30
C VAL A 10 -8.43 -1.98 -17.98
N ARG A 11 -7.18 -2.26 -17.60
CA ARG A 11 -6.72 -3.62 -17.25
C ARG A 11 -6.85 -3.94 -15.77
N SER A 12 -7.01 -2.94 -14.93
CA SER A 12 -7.21 -3.08 -13.49
C SER A 12 -8.02 -1.93 -12.93
N ILE A 13 -8.72 -2.21 -11.84
CA ILE A 13 -9.47 -1.23 -11.06
C ILE A 13 -9.07 -1.33 -9.59
N GLY A 14 -9.18 -0.23 -8.87
CA GLY A 14 -8.79 -0.17 -7.48
C GLY A 14 -9.54 0.90 -6.70
N VAL A 15 -9.25 0.95 -5.43
CA VAL A 15 -9.78 1.92 -4.48
C VAL A 15 -8.65 2.66 -3.76
N CYS A 16 -8.98 3.73 -3.07
CA CYS A 16 -8.02 4.53 -2.33
C CYS A 16 -8.55 4.80 -0.92
N ASN A 17 -7.66 4.62 0.07
CA ASN A 17 -7.95 4.85 1.49
C ASN A 17 -9.15 4.04 2.02
N PHE A 18 -9.37 2.83 1.51
CA PHE A 18 -10.39 1.95 2.06
C PHE A 18 -9.85 1.21 3.28
N GLU A 19 -10.61 1.30 4.38
CA GLU A 19 -10.40 0.49 5.57
C GLU A 19 -11.00 -0.91 5.39
N ARG A 20 -10.69 -1.82 6.29
CA ARG A 20 -11.15 -3.20 6.23
C ARG A 20 -12.68 -3.32 6.09
N SER A 21 -13.44 -2.61 6.91
CA SER A 21 -14.91 -2.65 6.86
C SER A 21 -15.48 -2.19 5.51
N GLN A 22 -14.83 -1.21 4.89
CA GLN A 22 -15.22 -0.71 3.57
C GLN A 22 -14.89 -1.73 2.46
N LEU A 23 -13.74 -2.41 2.57
CA LEU A 23 -13.39 -3.50 1.66
C LEU A 23 -14.32 -4.70 1.81
N GLU A 24 -14.68 -5.08 3.04
CA GLU A 24 -15.65 -6.15 3.32
C GLU A 24 -17.00 -5.85 2.67
N PHE A 25 -17.51 -4.62 2.85
CA PHE A 25 -18.75 -4.20 2.23
C PHE A 25 -18.65 -4.19 0.70
N LEU A 26 -17.55 -3.66 0.15
CA LEU A 26 -17.34 -3.60 -1.29
C LEU A 26 -17.29 -5.01 -1.90
N LEU A 27 -16.50 -5.91 -1.34
CA LEU A 27 -16.34 -7.28 -1.82
C LEU A 27 -17.64 -8.08 -1.78
N ALA A 28 -18.52 -7.80 -0.80
CA ALA A 28 -19.84 -8.42 -0.71
C ALA A 28 -20.85 -7.91 -1.75
N ASN A 29 -20.59 -6.75 -2.37
CA ASN A 29 -21.55 -6.07 -3.25
C ASN A 29 -21.03 -5.79 -4.67
N CYS A 30 -19.76 -6.05 -4.96
CA CYS A 30 -19.20 -5.84 -6.30
C CYS A 30 -19.28 -7.10 -7.17
N SER A 31 -19.31 -6.93 -8.47
CA SER A 31 -19.18 -8.01 -9.45
C SER A 31 -17.70 -8.27 -9.81
N ILE A 32 -16.87 -7.25 -9.71
CA ILE A 32 -15.42 -7.31 -9.98
C ILE A 32 -14.70 -6.71 -8.79
N ALA A 33 -13.96 -7.54 -8.07
CA ALA A 33 -13.20 -7.11 -6.90
C ALA A 33 -12.13 -6.07 -7.28
N PRO A 34 -11.86 -5.07 -6.41
CA PRO A 34 -10.75 -4.17 -6.63
C PRO A 34 -9.44 -4.95 -6.58
N MET A 35 -8.53 -4.63 -7.48
CA MET A 35 -7.21 -5.27 -7.56
C MET A 35 -6.17 -4.52 -6.74
N ILE A 36 -6.44 -3.27 -6.40
CA ILE A 36 -5.53 -2.37 -5.70
C ILE A 36 -6.30 -1.61 -4.61
N ASN A 37 -5.69 -1.48 -3.43
CA ASN A 37 -6.06 -0.47 -2.44
C ASN A 37 -4.84 0.44 -2.21
N GLN A 38 -4.96 1.71 -2.60
CA GLN A 38 -3.90 2.70 -2.40
C GLN A 38 -4.13 3.41 -1.08
N ILE A 39 -3.19 3.27 -0.14
CA ILE A 39 -3.28 3.82 1.22
C ILE A 39 -2.00 4.57 1.60
N GLU A 40 -2.06 5.41 2.63
CA GLU A 40 -0.85 5.90 3.28
C GLU A 40 -0.18 4.73 4.01
N HIS A 41 1.09 4.49 3.69
CA HIS A 41 1.81 3.40 4.33
C HIS A 41 3.28 3.75 4.53
N THR A 42 3.66 3.91 5.78
CA THR A 42 5.02 4.26 6.20
C THR A 42 5.42 3.43 7.43
N PRO A 43 6.70 3.34 7.79
CA PRO A 43 7.11 2.67 9.04
C PRO A 43 6.50 3.26 10.31
N LEU A 44 6.04 4.52 10.26
CA LEU A 44 5.44 5.23 11.40
C LEU A 44 3.90 5.24 11.35
N LEU A 45 3.32 4.87 10.21
CA LEU A 45 1.88 4.82 10.00
C LEU A 45 1.54 3.63 9.10
N HIS A 46 1.10 2.53 9.69
CA HIS A 46 0.71 1.31 8.99
C HIS A 46 -0.35 0.53 9.77
N ASP A 47 -1.10 -0.28 9.08
CA ASP A 47 -2.08 -1.21 9.64
C ASP A 47 -1.83 -2.62 9.10
N ASP A 48 -1.18 -3.44 9.93
CA ASP A 48 -0.83 -4.82 9.58
C ASP A 48 -2.06 -5.71 9.38
N ASN A 49 -3.18 -5.41 10.06
CA ASN A 49 -4.43 -6.16 9.89
C ASN A 49 -5.06 -5.86 8.53
N LEU A 50 -5.06 -4.60 8.11
CA LEU A 50 -5.53 -4.21 6.78
C LEU A 50 -4.63 -4.80 5.69
N LEU A 51 -3.31 -4.75 5.87
CA LEU A 51 -2.35 -5.33 4.93
C LEU A 51 -2.58 -6.83 4.75
N LYS A 52 -2.73 -7.56 5.87
CA LYS A 52 -3.04 -8.99 5.86
C LYS A 52 -4.36 -9.28 5.15
N TYR A 53 -5.41 -8.50 5.46
CA TYR A 53 -6.72 -8.63 4.82
C TYR A 53 -6.63 -8.43 3.30
N CYS A 54 -5.95 -7.39 2.83
CA CYS A 54 -5.72 -7.15 1.41
C CYS A 54 -5.01 -8.33 0.75
N HIS A 55 -3.94 -8.84 1.37
CA HIS A 55 -3.19 -9.97 0.86
C HIS A 55 -4.05 -11.25 0.74
N GLU A 56 -4.86 -11.57 1.77
CA GLU A 56 -5.77 -12.74 1.77
C GLU A 56 -6.84 -12.65 0.67
N HIS A 57 -7.18 -11.45 0.22
CA HIS A 57 -8.18 -11.21 -0.83
C HIS A 57 -7.56 -10.87 -2.20
N ASN A 58 -6.24 -11.08 -2.37
CA ASN A 58 -5.50 -10.77 -3.59
C ASN A 58 -5.60 -9.29 -4.01
N ILE A 59 -5.70 -8.38 -3.05
CA ILE A 59 -5.69 -6.92 -3.26
C ILE A 59 -4.26 -6.42 -3.04
N ILE A 60 -3.66 -5.86 -4.07
CA ILE A 60 -2.32 -5.26 -3.98
C ILE A 60 -2.42 -3.96 -3.21
N VAL A 61 -1.58 -3.79 -2.20
CA VAL A 61 -1.46 -2.52 -1.50
C VAL A 61 -0.44 -1.63 -2.23
N MET A 62 -0.84 -0.41 -2.51
CA MET A 62 0.00 0.64 -3.07
C MET A 62 0.16 1.74 -2.02
N ALA A 63 1.41 2.10 -1.70
CA ALA A 63 1.69 3.10 -0.66
C ALA A 63 1.84 4.49 -1.27
N TRP A 64 0.97 5.43 -0.89
CA TRP A 64 1.21 6.84 -1.16
C TRP A 64 1.96 7.48 0.01
N ALA A 65 2.76 8.52 -0.29
CA ALA A 65 3.69 9.19 0.63
C ALA A 65 4.62 8.24 1.42
N PRO A 66 5.16 7.18 0.81
CA PRO A 66 5.95 6.15 1.51
C PRO A 66 7.19 6.74 2.19
N ILE A 67 7.76 7.80 1.63
CA ILE A 67 8.95 8.48 2.16
C ILE A 67 8.62 9.60 3.16
N MET A 68 7.39 9.62 3.73
CA MET A 68 7.00 10.57 4.79
C MET A 68 7.29 12.04 4.45
N ARG A 69 7.18 12.40 3.16
CA ARG A 69 7.50 13.75 2.64
C ARG A 69 8.91 14.24 2.98
N GLY A 70 9.86 13.30 3.16
CA GLY A 70 11.23 13.61 3.53
C GLY A 70 11.48 13.81 5.03
N ASN A 71 10.49 13.58 5.88
CA ASN A 71 10.66 13.67 7.33
C ASN A 71 11.24 12.35 7.89
N PHE A 72 12.57 12.30 8.01
CA PHE A 72 13.30 11.13 8.51
C PHE A 72 13.93 11.41 9.88
N SER A 73 13.15 11.87 10.85
CA SER A 73 13.62 12.16 12.20
C SER A 73 13.64 10.94 13.13
N ASP A 74 13.16 9.78 12.68
CA ASP A 74 13.15 8.55 13.49
C ASP A 74 14.55 7.93 13.58
N ASP A 75 15.05 7.79 14.80
CA ASP A 75 16.40 7.26 15.07
C ASP A 75 16.62 5.83 14.58
N LYS A 76 15.58 5.00 14.53
CA LYS A 76 15.67 3.63 14.05
C LYS A 76 15.93 3.60 12.55
N ILE A 77 15.20 4.43 11.81
CA ILE A 77 15.38 4.56 10.35
C ILE A 77 16.79 5.09 10.06
N LEU A 78 17.26 6.10 10.80
CA LEU A 78 18.59 6.68 10.63
C LEU A 78 19.70 5.66 10.91
N LYS A 79 19.60 4.90 12.00
CA LYS A 79 20.56 3.84 12.34
C LYS A 79 20.62 2.71 11.31
N ILE A 80 19.45 2.32 10.76
CA ILE A 80 19.41 1.31 9.69
C ILE A 80 20.04 1.87 8.41
N ALA A 81 19.77 3.12 8.08
CA ALA A 81 20.36 3.80 6.93
C ALA A 81 21.89 3.84 7.02
N GLU A 82 22.43 4.24 8.15
CA GLU A 82 23.86 4.23 8.43
C GLU A 82 24.46 2.83 8.31
N LYS A 83 23.87 1.84 8.98
CA LYS A 83 24.31 0.43 8.94
C LYS A 83 24.41 -0.11 7.51
N HIS A 84 23.49 0.24 6.65
CA HIS A 84 23.44 -0.24 5.26
C HIS A 84 24.10 0.72 4.26
N GLN A 85 24.65 1.85 4.71
CA GLN A 85 25.23 2.88 3.85
C GLN A 85 24.24 3.32 2.75
N LYS A 86 22.97 3.51 3.13
CA LYS A 86 21.87 3.94 2.27
C LYS A 86 21.21 5.17 2.84
N THR A 87 20.46 5.88 1.99
CA THR A 87 19.66 7.01 2.48
C THR A 87 18.42 6.50 3.26
N PRO A 88 17.89 7.29 4.21
CA PRO A 88 16.64 6.96 4.89
C PRO A 88 15.49 6.65 3.92
N ALA A 89 15.38 7.40 2.82
CA ALA A 89 14.38 7.15 1.78
C ALA A 89 14.52 5.76 1.15
N GLN A 90 15.76 5.34 0.82
CA GLN A 90 16.02 4.00 0.28
C GLN A 90 15.64 2.89 1.27
N ILE A 91 15.87 3.11 2.58
CA ILE A 91 15.48 2.15 3.62
C ILE A 91 13.96 1.99 3.67
N VAL A 92 13.22 3.08 3.69
CA VAL A 92 11.77 3.07 3.78
C VAL A 92 11.13 2.49 2.52
N LEU A 93 11.63 2.83 1.34
CA LEU A 93 11.17 2.22 0.08
C LEU A 93 11.45 0.71 0.05
N ARG A 94 12.64 0.29 0.50
CA ARG A 94 12.98 -1.13 0.58
C ARG A 94 12.09 -1.89 1.56
N TRP A 95 11.74 -1.29 2.70
CA TRP A 95 10.82 -1.86 3.67
C TRP A 95 9.45 -2.12 3.05
N ASN A 96 8.86 -1.16 2.32
CA ASN A 96 7.61 -1.35 1.58
C ASN A 96 7.71 -2.53 0.59
N VAL A 97 8.75 -2.54 -0.24
CA VAL A 97 8.96 -3.61 -1.25
C VAL A 97 9.09 -4.98 -0.60
N GLN A 98 9.75 -5.09 0.56
CA GLN A 98 9.88 -6.36 1.29
C GLN A 98 8.54 -6.86 1.86
N LEU A 99 7.59 -5.97 2.13
CA LEU A 99 6.22 -6.29 2.54
C LEU A 99 5.30 -6.60 1.35
N GLY A 100 5.81 -6.59 0.11
CA GLY A 100 5.01 -6.79 -1.09
C GLY A 100 4.15 -5.58 -1.47
N ILE A 101 4.45 -4.41 -0.90
CA ILE A 101 3.75 -3.15 -1.14
C ILE A 101 4.43 -2.40 -2.28
N VAL A 102 3.64 -1.76 -3.14
CA VAL A 102 4.13 -0.94 -4.25
C VAL A 102 4.22 0.52 -3.80
N PRO A 103 5.42 1.05 -3.48
CA PRO A 103 5.57 2.46 -3.12
C PRO A 103 5.50 3.36 -4.36
N ILE A 104 4.79 4.50 -4.23
CA ILE A 104 4.64 5.50 -5.29
C ILE A 104 4.95 6.91 -4.79
#